data_08fe1a8183b9ea924c55ebe7ddb82235
#
_entry.id   08fe1a8183b9ea924c55ebe7ddb82235
#
_cell.length_a   1.000
_cell.length_b   1.000
_cell.length_c   1.000
_cell.angle_alpha   90.00
_cell.angle_beta   90.00
_cell.angle_gamma   90.00
#
_symmetry.space_group_name_H-M   'P 1'
#
loop_
_entity.id
_entity.type
_entity.pdbx_description
1 polymer ?
#
loop_
_entity_poly.entity_id
_entity_poly.type
_entity_poly.pdbx_seq_one_letter_code
_entity_poly.pdbx_strand_id
1 'polypeptide(L)'
;MVSTTVHLLRHGEVYNPDGLLYGRLPGYRLSDRGQAMAKIVADHLTSTGRDVTHVVASPLQRAQETAAPVAQGFGVELATDDRVIEADNRFEGLVVAGPGGGALKNPRNWPYMWNPFRPSWGEPYTAQVERMRAAVEDARRAAEGHEIVLVSHQLPIWLTRRALEGGTLWHDPRNRQCNLASLTSLHFEDDKFVGLHYTEPAAELYDGASKVAGA
;
A
#
# COMPACT_ATOMS: atom_id res chain seq x y z
N MET A 1 9.89 -13.19 25.24
CA MET A 1 9.52 -12.16 24.23
C MET A 1 8.96 -12.88 23.02
N VAL A 2 7.78 -12.54 22.62
CA VAL A 2 7.10 -13.10 21.45
C VAL A 2 7.41 -12.19 20.27
N SER A 3 7.97 -12.75 19.18
CA SER A 3 8.27 -12.00 17.96
C SER A 3 7.11 -12.12 16.99
N THR A 4 6.60 -10.99 16.50
CA THR A 4 5.52 -10.94 15.52
C THR A 4 5.91 -10.03 14.36
N THR A 5 5.62 -10.43 13.13
CA THR A 5 5.90 -9.59 11.95
C THR A 5 4.61 -9.24 11.21
N VAL A 6 4.40 -7.95 10.97
CA VAL A 6 3.31 -7.44 10.12
C VAL A 6 3.89 -6.94 8.81
N HIS A 7 3.62 -7.65 7.72
CA HIS A 7 4.05 -7.27 6.38
C HIS A 7 3.02 -6.33 5.75
N LEU A 8 3.39 -5.08 5.48
CA LEU A 8 2.60 -4.18 4.67
C LEU A 8 3.01 -4.37 3.20
N LEU A 9 2.14 -4.98 2.41
CA LEU A 9 2.35 -5.25 1.00
C LEU A 9 1.59 -4.21 0.16
N ARG A 10 2.30 -3.47 -0.69
CA ARG A 10 1.64 -2.63 -1.70
C ARG A 10 1.12 -3.50 -2.84
N HIS A 11 -0.08 -3.20 -3.35
CA HIS A 11 -0.64 -3.89 -4.52
C HIS A 11 0.29 -3.82 -5.74
N GLY A 12 0.15 -4.78 -6.67
CA GLY A 12 0.86 -4.84 -7.94
C GLY A 12 0.41 -3.76 -8.93
N GLU A 13 1.02 -3.75 -10.13
CA GLU A 13 0.67 -2.80 -11.18
C GLU A 13 -0.82 -2.91 -11.58
N VAL A 14 -1.44 -1.75 -11.80
CA VAL A 14 -2.86 -1.63 -12.17
C VAL A 14 -2.98 -1.40 -13.67
N TYR A 15 -3.97 -2.03 -14.31
CA TYR A 15 -4.36 -1.73 -15.68
C TYR A 15 -5.05 -0.36 -15.75
N ASN A 16 -4.31 0.63 -16.21
CA ASN A 16 -4.74 2.03 -16.27
C ASN A 16 -4.26 2.70 -17.57
N PRO A 17 -4.85 2.36 -18.72
CA PRO A 17 -4.41 2.85 -20.01
C PRO A 17 -4.60 4.37 -20.18
N ASP A 18 -5.58 4.95 -19.49
CA ASP A 18 -5.91 6.37 -19.58
C ASP A 18 -5.05 7.24 -18.65
N GLY A 19 -4.23 6.65 -17.80
CA GLY A 19 -3.35 7.38 -16.87
C GLY A 19 -4.10 8.21 -15.82
N LEU A 20 -5.27 7.77 -15.41
CA LEU A 20 -6.10 8.47 -14.43
C LEU A 20 -5.58 8.25 -13.00
N LEU A 21 -5.76 9.24 -12.13
CA LEU A 21 -5.67 9.04 -10.70
C LEU A 21 -6.88 8.21 -10.26
N TYR A 22 -6.68 6.94 -10.00
CA TYR A 22 -7.81 6.04 -9.71
C TYR A 22 -8.18 5.96 -8.22
N GLY A 23 -7.29 6.32 -7.28
CA GLY A 23 -7.59 6.38 -5.84
C GLY A 23 -8.49 5.25 -5.36
N ARG A 24 -9.71 5.57 -4.92
CA ARG A 24 -10.74 4.63 -4.47
C ARG A 24 -11.74 4.21 -5.55
N LEU A 25 -11.57 4.67 -6.79
CA LEU A 25 -12.49 4.31 -7.87
C LEU A 25 -12.56 2.80 -8.09
N PRO A 26 -13.76 2.23 -8.32
CA PRO A 26 -13.95 0.81 -8.59
C PRO A 26 -13.46 0.40 -9.98
N GLY A 27 -13.23 -0.90 -10.20
CA GLY A 27 -12.93 -1.46 -11.51
C GLY A 27 -11.45 -1.40 -11.92
N TYR A 28 -10.58 -0.82 -11.10
CA TYR A 28 -9.14 -0.79 -11.34
C TYR A 28 -8.49 -2.08 -10.85
N ARG A 29 -8.44 -3.08 -11.76
CA ARG A 29 -7.82 -4.39 -11.56
C ARG A 29 -6.31 -4.37 -11.81
N LEU A 30 -5.61 -5.41 -11.40
CA LEU A 30 -4.20 -5.59 -11.79
C LEU A 30 -4.04 -5.74 -13.31
N SER A 31 -2.92 -5.24 -13.82
CA SER A 31 -2.44 -5.61 -15.17
C SER A 31 -1.89 -7.04 -15.17
N ASP A 32 -1.58 -7.60 -16.34
CA ASP A 32 -0.93 -8.90 -16.43
C ASP A 32 0.42 -8.89 -15.70
N ARG A 33 1.16 -7.77 -15.77
CA ARG A 33 2.38 -7.56 -15.01
C ARG A 33 2.11 -7.49 -13.50
N GLY A 34 1.04 -6.82 -13.08
CA GLY A 34 0.62 -6.77 -11.69
C GLY A 34 0.26 -8.14 -11.13
N GLN A 35 -0.38 -9.00 -11.91
CA GLN A 35 -0.65 -10.39 -11.55
C GLN A 35 0.67 -11.19 -11.37
N ALA A 36 1.63 -11.00 -12.29
CA ALA A 36 2.95 -11.62 -12.16
C ALA A 36 3.70 -11.13 -10.91
N MET A 37 3.64 -9.81 -10.60
CA MET A 37 4.21 -9.25 -9.37
C MET A 37 3.61 -9.88 -8.12
N ALA A 38 2.28 -10.04 -8.07
CA ALA A 38 1.58 -10.64 -6.94
C ALA A 38 2.02 -12.10 -6.72
N LYS A 39 2.20 -12.85 -7.81
CA LYS A 39 2.70 -14.22 -7.75
C LYS A 39 4.13 -14.29 -7.23
N ILE A 40 5.03 -13.43 -7.72
CA ILE A 40 6.43 -13.37 -7.28
C ILE A 40 6.51 -13.11 -5.77
N VAL A 41 5.69 -12.20 -5.24
CA VAL A 41 5.66 -11.92 -3.79
C VAL A 41 5.17 -13.14 -3.01
N ALA A 42 4.12 -13.82 -3.48
CA ALA A 42 3.64 -15.04 -2.85
C ALA A 42 4.71 -16.14 -2.83
N ASP A 43 5.37 -16.37 -3.97
CA ASP A 43 6.47 -17.33 -4.12
C ASP A 43 7.68 -16.94 -3.23
N HIS A 44 8.01 -15.66 -3.12
CA HIS A 44 9.05 -15.15 -2.23
C HIS A 44 8.76 -15.44 -0.76
N LEU A 45 7.56 -15.13 -0.28
CA LEU A 45 7.19 -15.35 1.11
C LEU A 45 7.17 -16.85 1.46
N THR A 46 6.64 -17.70 0.59
CA THR A 46 6.59 -19.15 0.80
C THR A 46 7.98 -19.79 0.72
N SER A 47 8.80 -19.42 -0.27
CA SER A 47 10.15 -20.00 -0.46
C SER A 47 11.16 -19.58 0.61
N THR A 48 10.96 -18.41 1.23
CA THR A 48 11.80 -17.94 2.34
C THR A 48 11.35 -18.47 3.71
N GLY A 49 10.37 -19.39 3.74
CA GLY A 49 9.93 -20.08 4.95
C GLY A 49 9.23 -19.15 5.96
N ARG A 50 8.51 -18.13 5.47
CA ARG A 50 7.72 -17.26 6.35
C ARG A 50 6.57 -18.01 6.98
N ASP A 51 6.24 -17.66 8.21
CA ASP A 51 5.17 -18.28 9.00
C ASP A 51 3.90 -17.41 8.96
N VAL A 52 3.37 -17.17 7.75
CA VAL A 52 2.17 -16.33 7.56
C VAL A 52 0.92 -17.10 7.91
N THR A 53 0.24 -16.67 8.96
CA THR A 53 -0.99 -17.28 9.47
C THR A 53 -2.27 -16.52 9.07
N HIS A 54 -2.14 -15.27 8.63
CA HIS A 54 -3.26 -14.41 8.24
C HIS A 54 -2.92 -13.55 7.04
N VAL A 55 -3.89 -13.37 6.15
CA VAL A 55 -3.80 -12.42 5.03
C VAL A 55 -5.05 -11.55 5.02
N VAL A 56 -4.84 -10.23 5.07
CA VAL A 56 -5.90 -9.22 5.08
C VAL A 56 -5.63 -8.22 3.96
N ALA A 57 -6.65 -7.80 3.25
CA ALA A 57 -6.49 -6.82 2.17
C ALA A 57 -7.50 -5.67 2.24
N SER A 58 -7.11 -4.54 1.67
CA SER A 58 -8.01 -3.46 1.32
C SER A 58 -9.18 -3.99 0.47
N PRO A 59 -10.39 -3.42 0.58
CA PRO A 59 -11.55 -3.84 -0.24
C PRO A 59 -11.39 -3.57 -1.74
N LEU A 60 -10.38 -2.79 -2.14
CA LEU A 60 -10.17 -2.45 -3.55
C LEU A 60 -9.65 -3.64 -4.34
N GLN A 61 -10.24 -3.87 -5.52
CA GLN A 61 -10.00 -5.05 -6.37
C GLN A 61 -8.51 -5.37 -6.54
N ARG A 62 -7.68 -4.40 -6.88
CA ARG A 62 -6.23 -4.58 -7.06
C ARG A 62 -5.50 -5.12 -5.82
N ALA A 63 -5.96 -4.74 -4.63
CA ALA A 63 -5.40 -5.25 -3.37
C ALA A 63 -5.84 -6.69 -3.10
N GLN A 64 -7.10 -7.00 -3.36
CA GLN A 64 -7.65 -8.36 -3.27
C GLN A 64 -6.94 -9.31 -4.24
N GLU A 65 -6.74 -8.88 -5.50
CA GLU A 65 -6.03 -9.66 -6.52
C GLU A 65 -4.55 -9.85 -6.17
N THR A 66 -3.92 -8.89 -5.49
CA THR A 66 -2.54 -9.03 -5.01
C THR A 66 -2.45 -9.99 -3.82
N ALA A 67 -3.44 -9.97 -2.93
CA ALA A 67 -3.47 -10.80 -1.72
C ALA A 67 -3.81 -12.28 -2.02
N ALA A 68 -4.64 -12.53 -3.03
CA ALA A 68 -5.14 -13.86 -3.33
C ALA A 68 -4.05 -14.94 -3.50
N PRO A 69 -2.98 -14.74 -4.30
CA PRO A 69 -1.91 -15.73 -4.42
C PRO A 69 -1.12 -15.92 -3.11
N VAL A 70 -1.00 -14.90 -2.27
CA VAL A 70 -0.37 -15.02 -0.94
C VAL A 70 -1.23 -15.92 -0.05
N ALA A 71 -2.53 -15.62 0.08
CA ALA A 71 -3.46 -16.41 0.88
C ALA A 71 -3.48 -17.89 0.40
N GLN A 72 -3.51 -18.10 -0.91
CA GLN A 72 -3.46 -19.45 -1.52
C GLN A 72 -2.14 -20.16 -1.17
N GLY A 73 -0.99 -19.48 -1.25
CA GLY A 73 0.32 -20.06 -1.00
C GLY A 73 0.49 -20.57 0.44
N PHE A 74 -0.17 -19.90 1.40
CA PHE A 74 -0.15 -20.30 2.82
C PHE A 74 -1.38 -21.13 3.23
N GLY A 75 -2.37 -21.31 2.35
CA GLY A 75 -3.58 -22.05 2.68
C GLY A 75 -4.46 -21.37 3.72
N VAL A 76 -4.43 -20.05 3.78
CA VAL A 76 -5.22 -19.25 4.72
C VAL A 76 -6.37 -18.51 4.02
N GLU A 77 -7.40 -18.15 4.77
CA GLU A 77 -8.51 -17.34 4.27
C GLU A 77 -8.08 -15.88 4.05
N LEU A 78 -8.53 -15.27 2.96
CA LEU A 78 -8.35 -13.87 2.68
C LEU A 78 -9.44 -13.03 3.36
N ALA A 79 -9.08 -12.25 4.35
CA ALA A 79 -9.96 -11.31 5.02
C ALA A 79 -9.88 -9.90 4.40
N THR A 80 -10.87 -9.05 4.69
CA THR A 80 -10.92 -7.66 4.23
C THR A 80 -10.99 -6.70 5.40
N ASP A 81 -10.25 -5.59 5.34
CA ASP A 81 -10.28 -4.50 6.32
C ASP A 81 -10.31 -3.14 5.62
N ASP A 82 -11.37 -2.37 5.85
CA ASP A 82 -11.55 -1.02 5.27
C ASP A 82 -10.51 -0.01 5.78
N ARG A 83 -9.88 -0.27 6.93
CA ARG A 83 -8.87 0.62 7.50
C ARG A 83 -7.57 0.65 6.70
N VAL A 84 -7.31 -0.35 5.85
CA VAL A 84 -6.12 -0.40 4.99
C VAL A 84 -6.39 0.07 3.56
N ILE A 85 -7.54 0.74 3.31
CA ILE A 85 -7.90 1.32 2.01
C ILE A 85 -6.98 2.50 1.64
N GLU A 86 -6.92 2.84 0.33
CA GLU A 86 -6.18 4.01 -0.17
C GLU A 86 -6.71 5.32 0.43
N ALA A 87 -5.90 6.37 0.40
CA ALA A 87 -6.33 7.71 0.78
C ALA A 87 -7.42 8.24 -0.15
N ASP A 88 -8.41 8.92 0.40
CA ASP A 88 -9.37 9.70 -0.38
C ASP A 88 -8.68 10.85 -1.12
N ASN A 89 -9.06 11.12 -2.37
CA ASN A 89 -8.47 12.17 -3.18
C ASN A 89 -9.49 12.81 -4.13
N ARG A 90 -9.65 14.13 -4.05
CA ARG A 90 -10.58 14.92 -4.88
C ARG A 90 -10.22 14.93 -6.38
N PHE A 91 -9.01 14.52 -6.73
CA PHE A 91 -8.56 14.45 -8.11
C PHE A 91 -8.77 13.07 -8.75
N GLU A 92 -9.48 12.17 -8.08
CA GLU A 92 -9.86 10.87 -8.65
C GLU A 92 -10.62 11.05 -9.97
N GLY A 93 -10.28 10.21 -10.95
CA GLY A 93 -10.83 10.28 -12.31
C GLY A 93 -10.18 11.33 -13.21
N LEU A 94 -9.17 12.07 -12.73
CA LEU A 94 -8.46 13.06 -13.53
C LEU A 94 -7.04 12.59 -13.87
N VAL A 95 -6.50 13.06 -15.01
CA VAL A 95 -5.08 12.96 -15.32
C VAL A 95 -4.34 14.04 -14.53
N VAL A 96 -3.58 13.64 -13.52
CA VAL A 96 -2.89 14.56 -12.61
C VAL A 96 -1.50 14.93 -13.14
N ALA A 97 -0.77 13.97 -13.71
CA ALA A 97 0.58 14.13 -14.22
C ALA A 97 0.71 13.54 -15.64
N GLY A 98 1.59 14.10 -16.46
CA GLY A 98 1.84 13.66 -17.83
C GLY A 98 1.85 14.79 -18.84
N PRO A 99 2.06 14.52 -20.14
CA PRO A 99 2.11 15.55 -21.20
C PRO A 99 0.86 16.41 -21.29
N GLY A 100 -0.29 15.85 -20.89
CA GLY A 100 -1.57 16.56 -20.78
C GLY A 100 -1.82 17.22 -19.45
N GLY A 101 -1.04 16.97 -18.39
CA GLY A 101 -0.95 17.53 -17.03
C GLY A 101 -2.14 18.35 -16.52
N GLY A 102 -3.38 17.87 -16.75
CA GLY A 102 -4.56 18.70 -16.77
C GLY A 102 -5.02 19.19 -15.41
N ALA A 103 -5.03 18.31 -14.40
CA ALA A 103 -5.65 18.65 -13.11
C ALA A 103 -4.87 19.73 -12.35
N LEU A 104 -3.53 19.63 -12.31
CA LEU A 104 -2.69 20.61 -11.59
C LEU A 104 -2.53 21.93 -12.34
N LYS A 105 -2.68 21.94 -13.67
CA LYS A 105 -2.61 23.16 -14.49
C LYS A 105 -3.93 23.93 -14.53
N ASN A 106 -5.04 23.31 -14.14
CA ASN A 106 -6.34 23.95 -14.14
C ASN A 106 -6.49 24.88 -12.93
N PRO A 107 -6.64 26.23 -13.08
CA PRO A 107 -6.79 27.17 -11.97
C PRO A 107 -7.98 26.88 -11.04
N ARG A 108 -9.02 26.21 -11.53
CA ARG A 108 -10.16 25.79 -10.73
C ARG A 108 -9.80 24.80 -9.61
N ASN A 109 -8.67 24.10 -9.77
CA ASN A 109 -8.19 23.12 -8.80
C ASN A 109 -7.24 23.73 -7.75
N TRP A 110 -6.71 24.93 -7.98
CA TRP A 110 -5.76 25.58 -7.07
C TRP A 110 -6.32 25.83 -5.65
N PRO A 111 -7.59 26.19 -5.47
CA PRO A 111 -8.17 26.30 -4.13
C PRO A 111 -8.10 25.02 -3.29
N TYR A 112 -8.01 23.85 -3.93
CA TYR A 112 -7.88 22.57 -3.24
C TYR A 112 -6.43 22.21 -2.88
N MET A 113 -5.43 22.94 -3.38
CA MET A 113 -4.01 22.67 -3.18
C MET A 113 -3.31 23.66 -2.26
N TRP A 114 -4.07 24.48 -1.52
CA TRP A 114 -3.52 25.58 -0.73
C TRP A 114 -2.69 25.14 0.48
N ASN A 115 -2.88 23.91 0.98
CA ASN A 115 -2.16 23.40 2.15
C ASN A 115 -1.50 22.04 1.88
N PRO A 116 -0.21 22.03 1.51
CA PRO A 116 0.52 20.78 1.26
C PRO A 116 0.87 20.02 2.56
N PHE A 117 0.83 20.66 3.71
CA PHE A 117 1.15 20.04 5.01
C PHE A 117 -0.05 19.25 5.58
N ARG A 118 -1.27 19.68 5.26
CA ARG A 118 -2.52 18.94 5.49
C ARG A 118 -3.20 18.86 4.13
N PRO A 119 -3.12 17.73 3.41
CA PRO A 119 -3.60 17.68 2.03
C PRO A 119 -5.08 18.11 1.97
N SER A 120 -5.30 19.35 1.50
CA SER A 120 -6.65 19.91 1.36
C SER A 120 -7.43 19.28 0.21
N TRP A 121 -6.74 18.44 -0.58
CA TRP A 121 -7.31 17.66 -1.68
C TRP A 121 -7.70 16.23 -1.31
N GLY A 122 -7.54 15.81 -0.06
CA GLY A 122 -7.82 14.42 0.32
C GLY A 122 -7.85 14.18 1.83
N GLU A 123 -7.76 12.91 2.19
CA GLU A 123 -7.76 12.46 3.58
C GLU A 123 -6.52 12.98 4.33
N PRO A 124 -6.69 13.59 5.53
CA PRO A 124 -5.56 14.07 6.34
C PRO A 124 -4.56 12.96 6.66
N TYR A 125 -3.26 13.25 6.60
CA TYR A 125 -2.21 12.27 6.89
C TYR A 125 -2.33 11.65 8.29
N THR A 126 -2.73 12.44 9.28
CA THR A 126 -2.94 11.95 10.65
C THR A 126 -4.07 10.93 10.74
N ALA A 127 -5.19 11.14 10.05
CA ALA A 127 -6.31 10.20 10.01
C ALA A 127 -5.91 8.88 9.33
N GLN A 128 -5.12 8.96 8.24
CA GLN A 128 -4.58 7.76 7.59
C GLN A 128 -3.67 6.96 8.53
N VAL A 129 -2.77 7.64 9.24
CA VAL A 129 -1.89 7.00 10.22
C VAL A 129 -2.69 6.35 11.35
N GLU A 130 -3.71 7.03 11.86
CA GLU A 130 -4.55 6.52 12.95
C GLU A 130 -5.26 5.21 12.55
N ARG A 131 -5.97 5.20 11.39
CA ARG A 131 -6.65 3.98 10.94
C ARG A 131 -5.70 2.83 10.60
N MET A 132 -4.56 3.15 9.97
CA MET A 132 -3.55 2.15 9.63
C MET A 132 -2.89 1.56 10.88
N ARG A 133 -2.56 2.39 11.88
CA ARG A 133 -1.99 1.90 13.14
C ARG A 133 -2.96 1.01 13.90
N ALA A 134 -4.25 1.34 13.90
CA ALA A 134 -5.27 0.48 14.48
C ALA A 134 -5.34 -0.89 13.76
N ALA A 135 -5.30 -0.89 12.42
CA ALA A 135 -5.26 -2.13 11.65
C ALA A 135 -3.98 -2.96 11.91
N VAL A 136 -2.81 -2.30 11.97
CA VAL A 136 -1.52 -2.96 12.28
C VAL A 136 -1.53 -3.56 13.68
N GLU A 137 -2.09 -2.86 14.67
CA GLU A 137 -2.14 -3.37 16.05
C GLU A 137 -3.08 -4.58 16.18
N ASP A 138 -4.24 -4.54 15.52
CA ASP A 138 -5.15 -5.70 15.52
C ASP A 138 -4.52 -6.88 14.77
N ALA A 139 -3.83 -6.62 13.65
CA ALA A 139 -3.09 -7.62 12.89
C ALA A 139 -1.98 -8.27 13.72
N ARG A 140 -1.19 -7.46 14.45
CA ARG A 140 -0.16 -7.95 15.36
C ARG A 140 -0.73 -8.90 16.41
N ARG A 141 -1.85 -8.52 17.04
CA ARG A 141 -2.52 -9.36 18.04
C ARG A 141 -3.07 -10.66 17.45
N ALA A 142 -3.66 -10.58 16.24
CA ALA A 142 -4.21 -11.75 15.58
C ALA A 142 -3.13 -12.80 15.21
N ALA A 143 -1.92 -12.32 14.88
CA ALA A 143 -0.80 -13.16 14.48
C ALA A 143 0.31 -13.22 15.55
N GLU A 144 -0.02 -13.10 16.82
CA GLU A 144 0.96 -13.10 17.91
C GLU A 144 1.87 -14.34 17.85
N GLY A 145 3.19 -14.12 17.75
CA GLY A 145 4.19 -15.18 17.60
C GLY A 145 4.39 -15.69 16.17
N HIS A 146 3.67 -15.14 15.20
CA HIS A 146 3.64 -15.53 13.78
C HIS A 146 3.77 -14.31 12.87
N GLU A 147 3.43 -14.47 11.61
CA GLU A 147 3.46 -13.40 10.61
C GLU A 147 2.08 -13.19 9.97
N ILE A 148 1.79 -11.94 9.56
CA ILE A 148 0.57 -11.55 8.87
C ILE A 148 0.89 -10.62 7.71
N VAL A 149 0.14 -10.73 6.61
CA VAL A 149 0.25 -9.83 5.46
C VAL A 149 -0.98 -8.93 5.38
N LEU A 150 -0.75 -7.61 5.40
CA LEU A 150 -1.75 -6.57 5.12
C LEU A 150 -1.50 -5.97 3.74
N VAL A 151 -2.40 -6.22 2.79
CA VAL A 151 -2.27 -5.66 1.43
C VAL A 151 -2.98 -4.33 1.35
N SER A 152 -2.22 -3.29 1.06
CA SER A 152 -2.67 -1.89 1.07
C SER A 152 -2.08 -1.11 -0.11
N HIS A 153 -1.93 0.21 0.03
CA HIS A 153 -1.60 1.15 -1.03
C HIS A 153 -0.41 2.02 -0.63
N GLN A 154 0.14 2.74 -1.62
CA GLN A 154 1.39 3.47 -1.44
C GLN A 154 1.36 4.48 -0.29
N LEU A 155 0.38 5.37 -0.28
CA LEU A 155 0.37 6.47 0.69
C LEU A 155 0.09 5.99 2.13
N PRO A 156 -0.92 5.13 2.39
CA PRO A 156 -1.15 4.58 3.72
C PRO A 156 0.06 3.82 4.28
N ILE A 157 0.71 2.96 3.47
CA ILE A 157 1.92 2.23 3.90
C ILE A 157 3.05 3.19 4.23
N TRP A 158 3.32 4.15 3.34
CA TRP A 158 4.40 5.12 3.52
C TRP A 158 4.23 5.97 4.78
N LEU A 159 3.01 6.47 5.02
CA LEU A 159 2.71 7.28 6.21
C LEU A 159 2.81 6.47 7.50
N THR A 160 2.38 5.21 7.48
CA THR A 160 2.51 4.29 8.62
C THR A 160 3.97 4.06 8.97
N ARG A 161 4.80 3.77 7.97
CA ARG A 161 6.25 3.63 8.13
C ARG A 161 6.85 4.90 8.76
N ARG A 162 6.57 6.06 8.17
CA ARG A 162 7.08 7.36 8.68
C ARG A 162 6.69 7.62 10.13
N ALA A 163 5.44 7.32 10.49
CA ALA A 163 4.95 7.49 11.86
C ALA A 163 5.62 6.55 12.86
N LEU A 164 5.93 5.31 12.46
CA LEU A 164 6.62 4.33 13.31
C LEU A 164 8.11 4.68 13.49
N GLU A 165 8.75 5.21 12.45
CA GLU A 165 10.14 5.70 12.50
C GLU A 165 10.28 7.07 13.20
N GLY A 166 9.20 7.68 13.68
CA GLY A 166 9.21 9.02 14.30
C GLY A 166 9.46 10.16 13.31
N GLY A 167 9.29 9.92 12.03
CA GLY A 167 9.50 10.90 10.97
C GLY A 167 8.31 11.85 10.78
N THR A 168 8.55 12.98 10.07
CA THR A 168 7.49 13.92 9.69
C THR A 168 6.56 13.28 8.64
N LEU A 169 5.26 13.50 8.76
CA LEU A 169 4.30 12.96 7.78
C LEU A 169 4.34 13.72 6.44
N TRP A 170 4.70 15.01 6.48
CA TRP A 170 4.96 15.76 5.26
C TRP A 170 6.20 15.23 4.55
N HIS A 171 6.12 15.02 3.26
CA HIS A 171 7.20 14.46 2.45
C HIS A 171 7.02 14.81 0.98
N ASP A 172 8.11 14.76 0.21
CA ASP A 172 8.05 14.79 -1.26
C ASP A 172 7.52 13.45 -1.79
N PRO A 173 6.39 13.43 -2.52
CA PRO A 173 5.82 12.19 -3.05
C PRO A 173 6.78 11.38 -3.95
N ARG A 174 7.77 12.03 -4.57
CA ARG A 174 8.77 11.39 -5.44
C ARG A 174 9.76 10.51 -4.66
N ASN A 175 9.88 10.76 -3.36
CA ASN A 175 10.85 10.07 -2.50
C ASN A 175 10.21 8.94 -1.67
N ARG A 176 8.99 8.50 -2.02
CA ARG A 176 8.32 7.39 -1.34
C ARG A 176 8.99 6.07 -1.69
N GLN A 177 9.67 5.46 -0.72
CA GLN A 177 10.16 4.09 -0.84
C GLN A 177 9.03 3.11 -0.52
N CYS A 178 8.15 2.92 -1.48
CA CYS A 178 7.02 1.98 -1.44
C CYS A 178 6.64 1.66 -2.89
N ASN A 179 7.44 0.85 -3.56
CA ASN A 179 7.25 0.47 -4.97
C ASN A 179 6.14 -0.58 -5.13
N LEU A 180 5.71 -0.84 -6.37
CA LEU A 180 4.68 -1.84 -6.68
C LEU A 180 5.09 -3.21 -6.14
N ALA A 181 4.16 -3.90 -5.48
CA ALA A 181 4.40 -5.21 -4.87
C ALA A 181 5.61 -5.26 -3.91
N SER A 182 5.99 -4.12 -3.30
CA SER A 182 7.02 -4.09 -2.26
C SER A 182 6.45 -4.47 -0.90
N LEU A 183 7.31 -5.02 -0.04
CA LEU A 183 7.02 -5.38 1.34
C LEU A 183 7.72 -4.39 2.29
N THR A 184 6.97 -3.84 3.22
CA THR A 184 7.46 -3.14 4.41
C THR A 184 7.12 -4.00 5.61
N SER A 185 8.07 -4.76 6.11
CA SER A 185 7.89 -5.73 7.20
C SER A 185 8.17 -5.04 8.53
N LEU A 186 7.16 -4.91 9.36
CA LEU A 186 7.22 -4.29 10.68
C LEU A 186 7.48 -5.39 11.71
N HIS A 187 8.55 -5.26 12.48
CA HIS A 187 8.93 -6.25 13.50
C HIS A 187 8.52 -5.75 14.89
N PHE A 188 7.91 -6.64 15.66
CA PHE A 188 7.48 -6.41 17.03
C PHE A 188 8.04 -7.45 17.96
N GLU A 189 8.43 -7.01 19.17
CA GLU A 189 8.72 -7.86 20.31
C GLU A 189 7.64 -7.57 21.38
N ASP A 190 6.80 -8.56 21.66
CA ASP A 190 5.56 -8.40 22.41
C ASP A 190 4.67 -7.29 21.77
N ASP A 191 4.47 -6.15 22.44
CA ASP A 191 3.70 -5.00 21.95
C ASP A 191 4.57 -3.86 21.37
N LYS A 192 5.91 -4.03 21.37
CA LYS A 192 6.84 -2.96 20.99
C LYS A 192 7.31 -3.10 19.56
N PHE A 193 7.15 -2.04 18.77
CA PHE A 193 7.81 -1.92 17.48
C PHE A 193 9.34 -1.82 17.68
N VAL A 194 10.09 -2.76 17.10
CA VAL A 194 11.55 -2.82 17.24
C VAL A 194 12.30 -2.47 15.96
N GLY A 195 11.63 -2.43 14.82
CA GLY A 195 12.23 -2.04 13.56
C GLY A 195 11.43 -2.48 12.35
N LEU A 196 11.93 -2.15 11.16
CA LEU A 196 11.33 -2.58 9.91
C LEU A 196 12.39 -2.99 8.88
N HIS A 197 11.95 -3.81 7.94
CA HIS A 197 12.73 -4.19 6.78
C HIS A 197 11.92 -3.92 5.50
N TYR A 198 12.56 -3.34 4.47
CA TYR A 198 11.94 -3.06 3.19
C TYR A 198 12.54 -3.93 2.11
N THR A 199 11.70 -4.62 1.33
CA THR A 199 12.13 -5.48 0.23
C THR A 199 11.25 -5.30 -1.00
N GLU A 200 11.82 -5.60 -2.17
CA GLU A 200 11.18 -5.49 -3.48
C GLU A 200 11.32 -6.82 -4.24
N PRO A 201 10.54 -7.85 -3.87
CA PRO A 201 10.68 -9.18 -4.49
C PRO A 201 10.44 -9.16 -6.01
N ALA A 202 9.57 -8.28 -6.49
CA ALA A 202 9.21 -8.15 -7.91
C ALA A 202 9.98 -7.04 -8.65
N ALA A 203 11.16 -6.61 -8.14
CA ALA A 203 11.93 -5.49 -8.73
C ALA A 203 12.29 -5.71 -10.20
N GLU A 204 12.49 -6.93 -10.64
CA GLU A 204 12.78 -7.30 -12.04
C GLU A 204 11.67 -6.90 -13.02
N LEU A 205 10.43 -6.71 -12.53
CA LEU A 205 9.28 -6.31 -13.33
C LEU A 205 9.02 -4.78 -13.34
N TYR A 206 9.89 -3.97 -12.72
CA TYR A 206 9.72 -2.51 -12.72
C TYR A 206 10.06 -1.86 -14.06
N ASP A 207 10.93 -2.49 -14.86
CA ASP A 207 11.25 -2.00 -16.19
C ASP A 207 10.00 -2.06 -17.09
N GLY A 208 9.55 -0.88 -17.53
CA GLY A 208 8.32 -0.71 -18.32
C GLY A 208 7.02 -0.71 -17.49
N ALA A 209 7.08 -0.74 -16.16
CA ALA A 209 5.91 -0.56 -15.31
C ALA A 209 5.38 0.88 -15.38
N SER A 210 4.06 1.02 -15.21
CA SER A 210 3.41 2.33 -15.20
C SER A 210 3.95 3.21 -14.07
N LYS A 211 4.43 4.41 -14.41
CA LYS A 211 4.86 5.46 -13.46
C LYS A 211 3.75 6.50 -13.23
N VAL A 212 2.51 6.16 -13.52
CA VAL A 212 1.39 7.08 -13.33
C VAL A 212 1.18 7.34 -11.85
N ALA A 213 1.13 8.63 -11.49
CA ALA A 213 0.76 9.04 -10.14
C ALA A 213 -0.71 8.63 -9.89
N GLY A 214 -0.95 7.85 -8.86
CA GLY A 214 -2.32 7.44 -8.53
C GLY A 214 -2.39 6.00 -8.04
N ALA A 215 -1.23 5.42 -8.02
CA ALA A 215 -1.04 4.13 -7.38
C ALA A 215 -0.35 4.37 -6.03
#